data_a9e9b95abbe0c29d8f3af165bb0ccadc
#
_entry.id   a9e9b95abbe0c29d8f3af165bb0ccadc
#
_cell.length_a   1.000
_cell.length_b   1.000
_cell.length_c   1.000
_cell.angle_alpha   90.00
_cell.angle_beta   90.00
_cell.angle_gamma   90.00
#
_symmetry.space_group_name_H-M   'P 1'
#
loop_
_entity.id
_entity.type
_entity.pdbx_description
1 polymer ?
#
loop_
_entity_poly.entity_id
_entity_poly.type
_entity_poly.pdbx_seq_one_letter_code
_entity_poly.pdbx_strand_id
1 'polypeptide(L)'
;MADFEATDFDSVKISLASADQIRSWSHGEVKKPETINYRTLKPEKDGLFCEKIFGPAKDWECSCGKYKGIRFKGIVCERCGVEVTSAKVRRDRMGHIELAAPVSHIWYFKSPTSFPMSRMLDIKSKDLEKVLYFASYIITEVDYEAREADADDLREELAADLEEIDAECARQIESLKEQGDPENFDEFSDEEPLTPEEIASGIVDIEEECKDEKQLRTDAFNAFMKLTERDLISDEPLFREMTRYYSMYFKGGMGAEAVRDLLAAIDLPSEAEKLKASSPTRTPRSRSARRPSSASRSLTPS
;
A
#
# COMPACT_ATOMS: atom_id res chain seq x y z
N MET A 1 -37.70 -16.12 3.96
CA MET A 1 -37.11 -15.26 2.94
C MET A 1 -38.03 -15.30 1.76
N ALA A 2 -38.57 -14.15 1.39
CA ALA A 2 -39.36 -14.06 0.17
C ALA A 2 -38.45 -14.40 -1.01
N ASP A 3 -38.84 -15.37 -1.82
CA ASP A 3 -38.24 -15.61 -3.12
C ASP A 3 -38.47 -14.35 -3.96
N PHE A 4 -37.49 -13.49 -4.03
CA PHE A 4 -37.47 -12.42 -5.03
C PHE A 4 -37.32 -13.09 -6.39
N GLU A 5 -38.43 -13.21 -7.09
CA GLU A 5 -38.39 -13.51 -8.52
C GLU A 5 -37.62 -12.40 -9.21
N ALA A 6 -36.46 -12.76 -9.79
CA ALA A 6 -35.48 -11.85 -10.38
C ALA A 6 -35.98 -11.08 -11.61
N THR A 7 -37.28 -11.06 -11.87
CA THR A 7 -37.91 -10.51 -13.10
C THR A 7 -38.67 -9.18 -12.90
N ASP A 8 -38.74 -8.67 -11.65
CA ASP A 8 -39.64 -7.54 -11.32
C ASP A 8 -38.88 -6.25 -10.98
N PHE A 9 -37.83 -5.90 -11.76
CA PHE A 9 -37.10 -4.64 -11.60
C PHE A 9 -36.96 -3.88 -12.92
N ASP A 10 -37.17 -2.56 -12.86
CA ASP A 10 -37.04 -1.66 -14.02
C ASP A 10 -35.60 -1.27 -14.32
N SER A 11 -34.71 -1.32 -13.35
CA SER A 11 -33.31 -0.91 -13.50
C SER A 11 -32.36 -1.61 -12.54
N VAL A 12 -31.09 -1.74 -12.93
CA VAL A 12 -30.01 -2.26 -12.11
C VAL A 12 -28.98 -1.17 -11.88
N LYS A 13 -28.67 -0.91 -10.60
CA LYS A 13 -27.60 0.00 -10.20
C LYS A 13 -26.40 -0.78 -9.69
N ILE A 14 -25.24 -0.61 -10.34
CA ILE A 14 -23.99 -1.17 -9.89
C ILE A 14 -23.24 -0.11 -9.06
N SER A 15 -22.89 -0.45 -7.83
CA SER A 15 -22.14 0.42 -6.93
C SER A 15 -21.13 -0.37 -6.12
N LEU A 16 -20.14 0.32 -5.52
CA LEU A 16 -19.21 -0.30 -4.60
C LEU A 16 -19.84 -0.40 -3.21
N ALA A 17 -19.59 -1.53 -2.54
CA ALA A 17 -19.97 -1.71 -1.15
C ALA A 17 -18.89 -1.11 -0.24
N SER A 18 -19.30 -0.46 0.85
CA SER A 18 -18.41 -0.06 1.92
C SER A 18 -17.94 -1.26 2.74
N ALA A 19 -16.84 -1.10 3.49
CA ALA A 19 -16.35 -2.14 4.41
C ALA A 19 -17.41 -2.57 5.42
N ASP A 20 -18.17 -1.61 5.94
CA ASP A 20 -19.25 -1.88 6.91
C ASP A 20 -20.42 -2.65 6.28
N GLN A 21 -20.76 -2.35 5.03
CA GLN A 21 -21.74 -3.14 4.28
C GLN A 21 -21.27 -4.59 4.08
N ILE A 22 -20.00 -4.79 3.70
CA ILE A 22 -19.43 -6.13 3.54
C ILE A 22 -19.44 -6.89 4.87
N ARG A 23 -19.07 -6.24 5.98
CA ARG A 23 -19.15 -6.86 7.31
C ARG A 23 -20.57 -7.21 7.70
N SER A 24 -21.56 -6.38 7.36
CA SER A 24 -22.96 -6.63 7.64
C SER A 24 -23.53 -7.83 6.88
N TRP A 25 -23.04 -8.11 5.69
CA TRP A 25 -23.43 -9.29 4.89
C TRP A 25 -22.68 -10.56 5.28
N SER A 26 -21.54 -10.42 5.95
CA SER A 26 -20.65 -11.52 6.28
C SER A 26 -21.16 -12.35 7.45
N HIS A 27 -20.98 -13.66 7.36
CA HIS A 27 -21.24 -14.62 8.43
C HIS A 27 -20.00 -14.89 9.31
N GLY A 28 -18.87 -14.26 9.00
CA GLY A 28 -17.63 -14.34 9.77
C GLY A 28 -16.40 -14.04 8.97
N GLU A 29 -15.30 -13.83 9.70
CA GLU A 29 -13.98 -13.54 9.15
C GLU A 29 -13.24 -14.83 8.81
N VAL A 30 -12.65 -14.88 7.62
CA VAL A 30 -11.72 -15.92 7.19
C VAL A 30 -10.31 -15.52 7.61
N LYS A 31 -9.72 -16.27 8.56
CA LYS A 31 -8.41 -15.94 9.15
C LYS A 31 -7.25 -16.75 8.59
N LYS A 32 -7.57 -17.87 7.91
CA LYS A 32 -6.56 -18.82 7.43
C LYS A 32 -6.72 -19.07 5.94
N PRO A 33 -5.60 -19.25 5.21
CA PRO A 33 -5.63 -19.53 3.78
C PRO A 33 -6.01 -20.99 3.46
N GLU A 34 -6.04 -21.86 4.46
CA GLU A 34 -6.34 -23.28 4.26
C GLU A 34 -7.77 -23.49 3.77
N THR A 35 -7.94 -24.46 2.89
CA THR A 35 -9.23 -24.86 2.31
C THR A 35 -9.79 -26.10 3.00
N ILE A 36 -9.15 -27.23 2.77
CA ILE A 36 -9.52 -28.53 3.32
C ILE A 36 -8.30 -29.23 3.94
N ASN A 37 -8.56 -30.04 4.95
CA ASN A 37 -7.54 -30.92 5.49
C ASN A 37 -7.33 -32.10 4.53
N TYR A 38 -6.12 -32.27 4.00
CA TYR A 38 -5.81 -33.32 3.01
C TYR A 38 -6.00 -34.74 3.53
N ARG A 39 -5.91 -34.97 4.86
CA ARG A 39 -6.07 -36.27 5.50
C ARG A 39 -7.53 -36.63 5.73
N THR A 40 -8.33 -35.65 6.20
CA THR A 40 -9.73 -35.90 6.58
C THR A 40 -10.72 -35.46 5.50
N LEU A 41 -10.27 -34.77 4.47
CA LEU A 41 -11.05 -34.14 3.40
C LEU A 41 -12.17 -33.22 3.92
N LYS A 42 -12.05 -32.74 5.17
CA LYS A 42 -13.00 -31.79 5.77
C LYS A 42 -12.49 -30.36 5.65
N PRO A 43 -13.41 -29.38 5.51
CA PRO A 43 -13.05 -27.97 5.54
C PRO A 43 -12.34 -27.59 6.85
N GLU A 44 -11.25 -26.86 6.72
CA GLU A 44 -10.53 -26.34 7.89
C GLU A 44 -11.32 -25.21 8.56
N LYS A 45 -11.20 -25.18 9.89
CA LYS A 45 -11.84 -24.14 10.70
C LYS A 45 -11.19 -22.79 10.44
N ASP A 46 -12.01 -21.76 10.29
CA ASP A 46 -11.62 -20.38 9.99
C ASP A 46 -10.87 -20.20 8.65
N GLY A 47 -10.90 -21.23 7.81
CA GLY A 47 -10.35 -21.24 6.45
C GLY A 47 -11.36 -20.83 5.39
N LEU A 48 -10.92 -20.87 4.13
CA LEU A 48 -11.71 -20.43 2.96
C LEU A 48 -12.99 -21.26 2.71
N PHE A 49 -13.08 -22.46 3.27
CA PHE A 49 -14.28 -23.33 3.18
C PHE A 49 -14.91 -23.62 4.54
N CYS A 50 -14.61 -22.83 5.56
CA CYS A 50 -15.09 -23.04 6.92
C CYS A 50 -16.60 -23.24 6.99
N GLU A 51 -17.03 -24.37 7.62
CA GLU A 51 -18.45 -24.68 7.77
C GLU A 51 -19.17 -23.76 8.76
N LYS A 52 -18.44 -23.16 9.72
CA LYS A 52 -19.00 -22.20 10.66
C LYS A 52 -19.40 -20.91 9.95
N ILE A 53 -18.61 -20.46 8.98
CA ILE A 53 -18.85 -19.21 8.22
C ILE A 53 -19.85 -19.45 7.09
N PHE A 54 -19.58 -20.44 6.24
CA PHE A 54 -20.35 -20.63 5.00
C PHE A 54 -21.50 -21.64 5.14
N GLY A 55 -21.55 -22.40 6.21
CA GLY A 55 -22.55 -23.42 6.41
C GLY A 55 -22.00 -24.84 6.26
N PRO A 56 -22.82 -25.87 6.59
CA PRO A 56 -22.39 -27.25 6.60
C PRO A 56 -22.09 -27.79 5.20
N ALA A 57 -21.15 -28.73 5.10
CA ALA A 57 -20.82 -29.41 3.85
C ALA A 57 -21.86 -30.46 3.45
N LYS A 58 -22.58 -31.02 4.43
CA LYS A 58 -23.65 -32.00 4.23
C LYS A 58 -24.96 -31.45 4.76
N ASP A 59 -26.07 -31.77 4.08
CA ASP A 59 -27.40 -31.33 4.50
C ASP A 59 -27.73 -31.83 5.91
N TRP A 60 -28.16 -30.91 6.76
CA TRP A 60 -28.67 -31.19 8.10
C TRP A 60 -27.69 -31.88 9.04
N GLU A 61 -26.37 -31.71 8.83
CA GLU A 61 -25.34 -32.28 9.66
C GLU A 61 -24.30 -31.20 10.06
N CYS A 62 -23.96 -31.13 11.35
CA CYS A 62 -22.89 -30.25 11.80
C CYS A 62 -21.50 -30.89 11.56
N SER A 63 -20.44 -30.10 11.48
CA SER A 63 -19.08 -30.57 11.17
C SER A 63 -18.55 -31.66 12.09
N CYS A 64 -18.85 -31.58 13.39
CA CYS A 64 -18.43 -32.57 14.38
C CYS A 64 -19.34 -33.85 14.42
N GLY A 65 -20.46 -33.84 13.70
CA GLY A 65 -21.41 -34.98 13.66
C GLY A 65 -22.31 -35.12 14.88
N LYS A 66 -22.28 -34.20 15.87
CA LYS A 66 -23.13 -34.29 17.05
C LYS A 66 -24.61 -34.19 16.71
N TYR A 67 -24.96 -33.24 15.82
CA TYR A 67 -26.32 -33.07 15.34
C TYR A 67 -26.43 -33.54 13.91
N LYS A 68 -27.36 -34.48 13.68
CA LYS A 68 -27.68 -35.07 12.37
C LYS A 68 -29.18 -35.16 12.18
N GLY A 69 -29.62 -34.70 11.03
CA GLY A 69 -31.02 -34.78 10.59
C GLY A 69 -31.80 -33.50 10.73
N ILE A 70 -32.88 -33.40 9.97
CA ILE A 70 -33.73 -32.22 9.80
C ILE A 70 -34.40 -31.74 11.10
N ARG A 71 -34.58 -32.63 12.08
CA ARG A 71 -35.16 -32.30 13.40
C ARG A 71 -34.35 -31.25 14.17
N PHE A 72 -33.07 -31.10 13.83
CA PHE A 72 -32.16 -30.13 14.44
C PHE A 72 -31.96 -28.86 13.61
N LYS A 73 -32.83 -28.61 12.63
CA LYS A 73 -32.78 -27.45 11.76
C LYS A 73 -32.65 -26.14 12.56
N GLY A 74 -31.70 -25.29 12.18
CA GLY A 74 -31.49 -23.98 12.79
C GLY A 74 -30.71 -23.99 14.11
N ILE A 75 -30.36 -25.17 14.64
CA ILE A 75 -29.52 -25.25 15.85
C ILE A 75 -28.07 -25.00 15.48
N VAL A 76 -27.44 -24.08 16.22
CA VAL A 76 -25.99 -23.88 16.15
C VAL A 76 -25.33 -24.85 17.12
N CYS A 77 -24.44 -25.70 16.60
CA CYS A 77 -23.74 -26.67 17.42
C CYS A 77 -22.78 -26.00 18.39
N GLU A 78 -22.94 -26.20 19.68
CA GLU A 78 -22.10 -25.61 20.74
C GLU A 78 -20.65 -26.13 20.69
N ARG A 79 -20.40 -27.30 20.07
CA ARG A 79 -19.06 -27.90 19.96
C ARG A 79 -18.26 -27.35 18.77
N CYS A 80 -18.89 -27.25 17.58
CA CYS A 80 -18.19 -26.84 16.34
C CYS A 80 -18.64 -25.49 15.80
N GLY A 81 -19.71 -24.90 16.35
CA GLY A 81 -20.24 -23.61 15.94
C GLY A 81 -20.95 -23.60 14.59
N VAL A 82 -21.16 -24.78 13.97
CA VAL A 82 -21.85 -24.89 12.68
C VAL A 82 -23.34 -24.96 12.88
N GLU A 83 -24.09 -24.15 12.13
CA GLU A 83 -25.55 -24.20 12.09
C GLU A 83 -26.03 -25.40 11.27
N VAL A 84 -26.99 -26.13 11.80
CA VAL A 84 -27.59 -27.29 11.11
C VAL A 84 -28.62 -26.80 10.10
N THR A 85 -28.23 -26.73 8.84
CA THR A 85 -29.06 -26.26 7.73
C THR A 85 -28.73 -27.03 6.44
N SER A 86 -29.39 -26.68 5.35
CA SER A 86 -29.08 -27.26 4.03
C SER A 86 -27.73 -26.77 3.54
N ALA A 87 -26.95 -27.64 2.92
CA ALA A 87 -25.65 -27.30 2.29
C ALA A 87 -25.76 -26.25 1.17
N LYS A 88 -26.96 -26.03 0.63
CA LYS A 88 -27.23 -25.00 -0.40
C LYS A 88 -26.88 -23.59 0.08
N VAL A 89 -26.99 -23.32 1.39
CA VAL A 89 -26.65 -22.00 1.98
C VAL A 89 -25.19 -21.59 1.74
N ARG A 90 -24.31 -22.56 1.46
CA ARG A 90 -22.91 -22.28 1.12
C ARG A 90 -22.73 -21.48 -0.18
N ARG A 91 -23.73 -21.43 -1.04
CA ARG A 91 -23.73 -20.62 -2.26
C ARG A 91 -24.15 -19.18 -2.01
N ASP A 92 -24.88 -18.92 -0.93
CA ASP A 92 -25.48 -17.61 -0.64
C ASP A 92 -24.75 -16.89 0.48
N ARG A 93 -24.13 -17.60 1.43
CA ARG A 93 -23.45 -17.01 2.57
C ARG A 93 -22.12 -16.43 2.16
N MET A 94 -21.90 -15.19 2.56
CA MET A 94 -20.65 -14.47 2.37
C MET A 94 -19.81 -14.48 3.66
N GLY A 95 -18.51 -14.59 3.51
CA GLY A 95 -17.52 -14.29 4.53
C GLY A 95 -16.72 -13.06 4.13
N HIS A 96 -15.87 -12.56 5.00
CA HIS A 96 -14.95 -11.47 4.69
C HIS A 96 -13.54 -11.79 5.15
N ILE A 97 -12.58 -11.06 4.58
CA ILE A 97 -11.18 -11.09 4.96
C ILE A 97 -10.80 -9.67 5.35
N GLU A 98 -10.29 -9.48 6.57
CA GLU A 98 -9.70 -8.22 6.99
C GLU A 98 -8.29 -8.11 6.38
N LEU A 99 -8.05 -7.03 5.65
CA LEU A 99 -6.75 -6.79 5.04
C LEU A 99 -5.81 -6.13 6.06
N ALA A 100 -4.53 -6.52 6.04
CA ALA A 100 -3.50 -5.94 6.92
C ALA A 100 -3.22 -4.45 6.61
N ALA A 101 -3.46 -4.03 5.36
CA ALA A 101 -3.27 -2.66 4.90
C ALA A 101 -4.41 -2.28 3.95
N PRO A 102 -4.76 -0.98 3.84
CA PRO A 102 -5.75 -0.51 2.89
C PRO A 102 -5.31 -0.79 1.45
N VAL A 103 -6.29 -1.04 0.57
CA VAL A 103 -6.07 -1.33 -0.84
C VAL A 103 -6.90 -0.36 -1.69
N SER A 104 -6.32 0.13 -2.75
CA SER A 104 -7.00 1.01 -3.71
C SER A 104 -7.87 0.21 -4.67
N HIS A 105 -9.13 0.64 -4.84
CA HIS A 105 -10.03 0.01 -5.81
C HIS A 105 -9.66 0.42 -7.24
N ILE A 106 -9.58 -0.56 -8.15
CA ILE A 106 -9.13 -0.38 -9.52
C ILE A 106 -9.94 0.64 -10.33
N TRP A 107 -11.23 0.82 -10.02
CA TRP A 107 -12.07 1.80 -10.73
C TRP A 107 -11.61 3.24 -10.55
N TYR A 108 -11.00 3.56 -9.40
CA TYR A 108 -10.48 4.90 -9.12
C TYR A 108 -9.06 5.10 -9.60
N PHE A 109 -8.31 4.01 -9.70
CA PHE A 109 -6.91 4.01 -10.07
C PHE A 109 -6.67 3.80 -11.56
N LYS A 110 -7.28 2.75 -12.17
CA LYS A 110 -7.02 2.33 -13.56
C LYS A 110 -8.32 2.12 -14.32
N SER A 111 -9.10 3.19 -14.50
CA SER A 111 -10.30 3.17 -15.35
C SER A 111 -9.94 3.45 -16.80
N PRO A 112 -10.56 2.78 -17.78
CA PRO A 112 -10.30 3.03 -19.20
C PRO A 112 -10.71 4.44 -19.66
N THR A 113 -11.63 5.09 -18.94
CA THR A 113 -12.19 6.39 -19.34
C THR A 113 -11.75 7.56 -18.46
N SER A 114 -11.30 7.30 -17.25
CA SER A 114 -10.85 8.35 -16.33
C SER A 114 -9.88 7.82 -15.29
N PHE A 115 -9.04 8.70 -14.77
CA PHE A 115 -8.10 8.43 -13.69
C PHE A 115 -8.40 9.41 -12.54
N PRO A 116 -9.48 9.19 -11.78
CA PRO A 116 -9.92 10.18 -10.80
C PRO A 116 -8.89 10.47 -9.72
N MET A 117 -8.20 9.45 -9.17
CA MET A 117 -7.17 9.63 -8.15
C MET A 117 -5.98 10.44 -8.69
N SER A 118 -5.49 10.09 -9.86
CA SER A 118 -4.38 10.75 -10.53
C SER A 118 -4.68 12.25 -10.79
N ARG A 119 -5.91 12.57 -11.17
CA ARG A 119 -6.34 13.95 -11.41
C ARG A 119 -6.54 14.75 -10.12
N MET A 120 -7.08 14.12 -9.07
CA MET A 120 -7.29 14.80 -7.78
C MET A 120 -5.97 15.11 -7.08
N LEU A 121 -5.00 14.20 -7.20
CA LEU A 121 -3.69 14.36 -6.59
C LEU A 121 -2.71 15.14 -7.48
N ASP A 122 -3.06 15.41 -8.73
CA ASP A 122 -2.17 16.00 -9.75
C ASP A 122 -0.86 15.20 -9.92
N ILE A 123 -0.97 13.86 -9.88
CA ILE A 123 0.15 12.92 -10.02
C ILE A 123 -0.07 12.13 -11.30
N LYS A 124 1.00 11.89 -12.06
CA LYS A 124 0.92 11.04 -13.26
C LYS A 124 0.51 9.62 -12.89
N SER A 125 -0.38 9.01 -13.69
CA SER A 125 -0.88 7.67 -13.43
C SER A 125 0.22 6.61 -13.27
N LYS A 126 1.33 6.71 -14.02
CA LYS A 126 2.48 5.81 -13.91
C LYS A 126 3.21 5.96 -12.58
N ASP A 127 3.29 7.18 -12.05
CA ASP A 127 3.97 7.46 -10.80
C ASP A 127 3.10 7.05 -9.61
N LEU A 128 1.79 7.29 -9.70
CA LEU A 128 0.82 6.75 -8.73
C LEU A 128 0.83 5.21 -8.72
N GLU A 129 1.03 4.57 -9.88
CA GLU A 129 1.18 3.12 -9.97
C GLU A 129 2.39 2.62 -9.18
N LYS A 130 3.55 3.28 -9.29
CA LYS A 130 4.75 2.92 -8.52
C LYS A 130 4.49 2.99 -7.01
N VAL A 131 3.81 4.04 -6.54
CA VAL A 131 3.47 4.19 -5.12
C VAL A 131 2.55 3.07 -4.65
N LEU A 132 1.45 2.81 -5.37
CA LEU A 132 0.47 1.79 -5.01
C LEU A 132 1.02 0.35 -5.03
N TYR A 133 2.01 0.08 -5.88
CA TYR A 133 2.69 -1.22 -5.97
C TYR A 133 4.00 -1.30 -5.16
N PHE A 134 4.21 -0.39 -4.23
CA PHE A 134 5.36 -0.38 -3.32
C PHE A 134 6.72 -0.30 -4.02
N ALA A 135 6.78 0.40 -5.17
CA ALA A 135 8.02 0.63 -5.91
C ALA A 135 8.63 2.02 -5.67
N SER A 136 7.89 2.94 -5.06
CA SER A 136 8.37 4.28 -4.71
C SER A 136 7.64 4.82 -3.49
N TYR A 137 8.35 5.57 -2.68
CA TYR A 137 7.77 6.37 -1.61
C TYR A 137 7.18 7.65 -2.18
N ILE A 138 6.14 8.15 -1.56
CA ILE A 138 5.55 9.45 -1.84
C ILE A 138 5.54 10.30 -0.57
N ILE A 139 5.89 11.56 -0.72
CA ILE A 139 5.86 12.52 0.38
C ILE A 139 4.43 13.04 0.55
N THR A 140 3.90 12.91 1.75
CA THR A 140 2.51 13.31 2.07
C THR A 140 2.41 14.68 2.69
N GLU A 141 3.42 15.09 3.45
CA GLU A 141 3.44 16.36 4.18
C GLU A 141 4.88 16.85 4.33
N VAL A 142 5.11 18.14 4.22
CA VAL A 142 6.40 18.79 4.47
C VAL A 142 6.17 20.06 5.27
N ASP A 143 6.84 20.17 6.42
CA ASP A 143 6.87 21.41 7.22
C ASP A 143 7.97 22.33 6.69
N TYR A 144 7.59 23.22 5.79
CA TYR A 144 8.50 24.17 5.17
C TYR A 144 9.01 25.23 6.16
N GLU A 145 8.15 25.64 7.11
CA GLU A 145 8.49 26.70 8.07
C GLU A 145 9.54 26.23 9.06
N ALA A 146 9.34 25.04 9.64
CA ALA A 146 10.31 24.44 10.55
C ALA A 146 11.64 24.14 9.83
N ARG A 147 11.58 23.58 8.61
CA ARG A 147 12.78 23.29 7.82
C ARG A 147 13.62 24.54 7.50
N GLU A 148 12.97 25.66 7.17
CA GLU A 148 13.66 26.91 6.89
C GLU A 148 14.23 27.54 8.16
N ALA A 149 13.51 27.46 9.28
CA ALA A 149 13.94 28.00 10.56
C ALA A 149 15.20 27.29 11.08
N ASP A 150 15.24 25.97 10.96
CA ASP A 150 16.30 25.11 11.50
C ASP A 150 17.41 24.80 10.47
N ALA A 151 17.37 25.44 9.27
CA ALA A 151 18.26 25.09 8.16
C ALA A 151 19.75 25.24 8.48
N ASP A 152 20.12 26.19 9.30
CA ASP A 152 21.53 26.42 9.68
C ASP A 152 21.98 25.39 10.73
N ASP A 153 21.14 25.10 11.72
CA ASP A 153 21.41 24.09 12.74
C ASP A 153 21.54 22.69 12.08
N LEU A 154 20.68 22.35 11.11
CA LEU A 154 20.74 21.11 10.35
C LEU A 154 22.02 20.96 9.51
N ARG A 155 22.61 22.07 9.05
CA ARG A 155 23.91 22.04 8.36
C ARG A 155 25.06 21.81 9.33
N GLU A 156 24.97 22.38 10.54
CA GLU A 156 25.97 22.13 11.59
C GLU A 156 25.89 20.67 12.06
N GLU A 157 24.68 20.11 12.23
CA GLU A 157 24.50 18.69 12.55
C GLU A 157 25.08 17.79 11.46
N LEU A 158 24.81 18.08 10.18
CA LEU A 158 25.42 17.32 9.08
C LEU A 158 26.93 17.34 9.13
N ALA A 159 27.54 18.51 9.40
CA ALA A 159 28.98 18.64 9.48
C ALA A 159 29.56 17.80 10.62
N ALA A 160 28.88 17.81 11.78
CA ALA A 160 29.26 16.99 12.94
C ALA A 160 29.13 15.49 12.65
N ASP A 161 28.02 15.04 12.01
CA ASP A 161 27.84 13.65 11.60
C ASP A 161 28.95 13.19 10.64
N LEU A 162 29.34 14.02 9.68
CA LEU A 162 30.42 13.69 8.75
C LEU A 162 31.80 13.58 9.44
N GLU A 163 32.05 14.41 10.45
CA GLU A 163 33.25 14.31 11.28
C GLU A 163 33.22 13.05 12.16
N GLU A 164 32.05 12.66 12.67
CA GLU A 164 31.90 11.44 13.46
C GLU A 164 32.15 10.19 12.60
N ILE A 165 31.63 10.14 11.37
CA ILE A 165 31.91 9.08 10.40
C ILE A 165 33.41 8.98 10.13
N ASP A 166 34.12 10.13 9.92
CA ASP A 166 35.58 10.13 9.75
C ASP A 166 36.32 9.56 10.95
N ALA A 167 35.90 9.95 12.15
CA ALA A 167 36.51 9.47 13.38
C ALA A 167 36.27 7.96 13.59
N GLU A 168 35.08 7.45 13.23
CA GLU A 168 34.76 6.02 13.29
C GLU A 168 35.57 5.23 12.28
N CYS A 169 35.70 5.71 11.05
CA CYS A 169 36.56 5.11 10.04
C CYS A 169 38.01 5.00 10.50
N ALA A 170 38.52 6.09 11.06
CA ALA A 170 39.92 6.08 11.58
C ALA A 170 40.10 5.05 12.70
N ARG A 171 39.12 4.91 13.60
CA ARG A 171 39.13 3.90 14.68
C ARG A 171 39.08 2.48 14.12
N GLN A 172 38.24 2.22 13.11
CA GLN A 172 38.15 0.90 12.48
C GLN A 172 39.44 0.51 11.75
N ILE A 173 40.06 1.46 11.04
CA ILE A 173 41.33 1.25 10.39
C ILE A 173 42.46 0.98 11.41
N GLU A 174 42.48 1.69 12.54
CA GLU A 174 43.43 1.48 13.61
C GLU A 174 43.23 0.11 14.27
N SER A 175 42.02 -0.27 14.59
CA SER A 175 41.67 -1.59 15.10
C SER A 175 42.07 -2.72 14.15
N LEU A 176 41.87 -2.54 12.84
CA LEU A 176 42.30 -3.52 11.84
C LEU A 176 43.82 -3.66 11.76
N LYS A 177 44.57 -2.56 11.93
CA LYS A 177 46.02 -2.59 12.00
C LYS A 177 46.53 -3.27 13.27
N GLU A 178 45.89 -3.06 14.40
CA GLU A 178 46.20 -3.71 15.67
C GLU A 178 45.98 -5.22 15.61
N GLN A 179 44.99 -5.71 14.86
CA GLN A 179 44.74 -7.14 14.62
C GLN A 179 45.81 -7.80 13.73
N GLY A 180 46.59 -7.04 13.03
CA GLY A 180 47.74 -7.53 12.25
C GLY A 180 49.07 -7.48 12.98
N ASP A 181 49.10 -6.89 14.18
CA ASP A 181 50.35 -6.77 14.95
C ASP A 181 50.60 -8.04 15.77
N PRO A 182 51.69 -8.81 15.46
CA PRO A 182 51.98 -10.06 16.16
C PRO A 182 52.27 -9.87 17.67
N GLU A 183 52.55 -8.65 18.14
CA GLU A 183 52.78 -8.37 19.55
C GLU A 183 51.47 -8.36 20.40
N ASN A 184 50.33 -8.23 19.74
CA ASN A 184 48.97 -8.19 20.37
C ASN A 184 48.29 -9.56 20.45
N PHE A 185 48.90 -10.64 19.94
CA PHE A 185 48.34 -11.98 19.98
C PHE A 185 48.82 -12.77 21.20
N ASP A 186 47.85 -13.29 21.99
CA ASP A 186 48.13 -14.25 23.05
C ASP A 186 48.48 -15.62 22.45
N GLU A 187 49.59 -16.25 22.96
CA GLU A 187 50.04 -17.61 22.57
C GLU A 187 48.96 -18.71 22.72
N PHE A 188 47.79 -18.37 23.31
CA PHE A 188 46.65 -19.29 23.57
C PHE A 188 45.43 -19.03 22.70
N SER A 189 45.45 -18.05 21.78
CA SER A 189 44.34 -17.81 20.85
C SER A 189 44.50 -18.67 19.60
N ASP A 190 43.41 -19.35 19.18
CA ASP A 190 43.33 -20.10 17.93
C ASP A 190 43.24 -19.17 16.69
N GLU A 191 43.36 -17.85 16.86
CA GLU A 191 43.24 -16.86 15.79
C GLU A 191 44.64 -16.50 15.28
N GLU A 192 44.87 -16.65 13.99
CA GLU A 192 46.11 -16.24 13.32
C GLU A 192 46.09 -14.73 13.03
N PRO A 193 47.22 -14.00 13.18
CA PRO A 193 47.30 -12.58 12.82
C PRO A 193 47.03 -12.37 11.33
N LEU A 194 46.27 -11.30 11.01
CA LEU A 194 45.95 -10.94 9.63
C LEU A 194 47.23 -10.69 8.82
N THR A 195 47.24 -11.17 7.59
CA THR A 195 48.36 -10.92 6.69
C THR A 195 48.36 -9.45 6.23
N PRO A 196 49.54 -8.89 5.88
CA PRO A 196 49.57 -7.51 5.38
C PRO A 196 48.73 -7.25 4.14
N GLU A 197 48.45 -8.28 3.32
CA GLU A 197 47.59 -8.18 2.15
C GLU A 197 46.10 -8.10 2.56
N GLU A 198 45.68 -8.86 3.56
CA GLU A 198 44.31 -8.82 4.11
C GLU A 198 44.02 -7.48 4.81
N ILE A 199 45.02 -6.96 5.55
CA ILE A 199 44.91 -5.63 6.17
C ILE A 199 44.80 -4.54 5.11
N ALA A 200 45.62 -4.59 4.06
CA ALA A 200 45.55 -3.60 2.98
C ALA A 200 44.19 -3.65 2.24
N SER A 201 43.66 -4.86 1.99
CA SER A 201 42.31 -5.01 1.40
C SER A 201 41.23 -4.49 2.33
N GLY A 202 41.28 -4.86 3.61
CA GLY A 202 40.29 -4.40 4.60
C GLY A 202 40.30 -2.89 4.81
N ILE A 203 41.46 -2.22 4.72
CA ILE A 203 41.51 -0.75 4.77
C ILE A 203 40.80 -0.14 3.56
N VAL A 204 41.01 -0.67 2.37
CA VAL A 204 40.34 -0.18 1.15
C VAL A 204 38.82 -0.36 1.27
N ASP A 205 38.37 -1.53 1.75
CA ASP A 205 36.95 -1.81 1.95
C ASP A 205 36.30 -0.84 2.96
N ILE A 206 36.98 -0.57 4.09
CA ILE A 206 36.52 0.40 5.10
C ILE A 206 36.44 1.83 4.51
N GLU A 207 37.47 2.24 3.75
CA GLU A 207 37.50 3.57 3.12
C GLU A 207 36.38 3.74 2.08
N GLU A 208 36.05 2.68 1.32
CA GLU A 208 34.93 2.68 0.39
C GLU A 208 33.58 2.75 1.12
N GLU A 209 33.36 1.93 2.15
CA GLU A 209 32.15 1.96 2.97
C GLU A 209 31.92 3.34 3.60
N CYS A 210 32.95 3.91 4.20
CA CYS A 210 32.88 5.25 4.79
C CYS A 210 32.57 6.34 3.78
N LYS A 211 33.14 6.24 2.60
CA LYS A 211 32.86 7.19 1.52
C LYS A 211 31.40 7.10 1.06
N ASP A 212 30.89 5.87 0.93
CA ASP A 212 29.51 5.62 0.52
C ASP A 212 28.52 6.10 1.60
N GLU A 213 28.84 5.89 2.88
CA GLU A 213 28.01 6.38 4.00
C GLU A 213 27.96 7.92 4.03
N LYS A 214 29.10 8.59 3.89
CA LYS A 214 29.15 10.06 3.80
C LYS A 214 28.39 10.60 2.60
N GLN A 215 28.53 9.92 1.45
CA GLN A 215 27.79 10.31 0.25
C GLN A 215 26.30 10.18 0.47
N LEU A 216 25.84 9.04 1.01
CA LEU A 216 24.43 8.79 1.32
C LEU A 216 23.89 9.84 2.30
N ARG A 217 24.64 10.17 3.37
CA ARG A 217 24.25 11.17 4.37
C ARG A 217 24.13 12.57 3.75
N THR A 218 25.08 12.94 2.89
CA THR A 218 25.07 14.21 2.16
C THR A 218 23.92 14.28 1.15
N ASP A 219 23.70 13.19 0.41
CA ASP A 219 22.61 13.10 -0.56
C ASP A 219 21.23 13.13 0.11
N ALA A 220 21.09 12.49 1.29
CA ALA A 220 19.88 12.55 2.10
C ALA A 220 19.57 13.99 2.55
N PHE A 221 20.56 14.74 3.03
CA PHE A 221 20.39 16.14 3.38
C PHE A 221 20.00 17.00 2.17
N ASN A 222 20.71 16.86 1.07
CA ASN A 222 20.44 17.61 -0.15
C ASN A 222 19.06 17.30 -0.75
N ALA A 223 18.63 16.04 -0.69
CA ALA A 223 17.29 15.62 -1.10
C ALA A 223 16.23 16.22 -0.18
N PHE A 224 16.43 16.15 1.15
CA PHE A 224 15.53 16.72 2.15
C PHE A 224 15.35 18.23 1.99
N MET A 225 16.43 18.97 1.77
CA MET A 225 16.35 20.44 1.58
C MET A 225 15.56 20.85 0.34
N LYS A 226 15.48 19.99 -0.68
CA LYS A 226 14.72 20.23 -1.91
C LYS A 226 13.35 19.58 -1.93
N LEU A 227 13.02 18.82 -0.88
CA LEU A 227 11.81 18.00 -0.82
C LEU A 227 10.55 18.84 -0.90
N THR A 228 9.60 18.41 -1.73
CA THR A 228 8.27 18.99 -1.84
C THR A 228 7.18 17.94 -1.63
N GLU A 229 5.99 18.40 -1.29
CA GLU A 229 4.83 17.51 -1.22
C GLU A 229 4.60 16.81 -2.56
N ARG A 230 4.24 15.55 -2.50
CA ARG A 230 4.00 14.65 -3.66
C ARG A 230 5.25 14.24 -4.43
N ASP A 231 6.44 14.60 -3.95
CA ASP A 231 7.69 14.06 -4.52
C ASP A 231 7.77 12.56 -4.34
N LEU A 232 8.41 11.91 -5.33
CA LEU A 232 8.60 10.47 -5.36
C LEU A 232 10.05 10.12 -5.14
N ILE A 233 10.29 9.24 -4.18
CA ILE A 233 11.62 8.70 -3.89
C ILE A 233 11.58 7.20 -4.18
N SER A 234 12.37 6.76 -5.15
CA SER A 234 12.46 5.33 -5.52
C SER A 234 13.64 4.63 -4.84
N ASP A 235 14.55 5.39 -4.29
CA ASP A 235 15.72 4.89 -3.57
C ASP A 235 15.36 4.66 -2.10
N GLU A 236 15.32 3.39 -1.70
CA GLU A 236 14.98 3.00 -0.32
C GLU A 236 16.06 3.39 0.70
N PRO A 237 17.36 3.18 0.47
CA PRO A 237 18.43 3.67 1.34
C PRO A 237 18.32 5.17 1.59
N LEU A 238 18.15 5.95 0.54
CA LEU A 238 18.00 7.40 0.64
C LEU A 238 16.77 7.81 1.48
N PHE A 239 15.62 7.19 1.23
CA PHE A 239 14.39 7.50 2.00
C PHE A 239 14.54 7.11 3.47
N ARG A 240 15.19 5.97 3.76
CA ARG A 240 15.44 5.50 5.12
C ARG A 240 16.34 6.47 5.88
N GLU A 241 17.41 6.94 5.24
CA GLU A 241 18.32 7.90 5.82
C GLU A 241 17.65 9.25 6.07
N MET A 242 16.88 9.76 5.11
CA MET A 242 16.09 10.96 5.29
C MET A 242 15.09 10.83 6.45
N THR A 243 14.43 9.67 6.57
CA THR A 243 13.47 9.44 7.66
C THR A 243 14.15 9.35 9.03
N ARG A 244 15.36 8.80 9.08
CA ARG A 244 16.13 8.66 10.32
C ARG A 244 16.44 10.02 10.94
N TYR A 245 16.84 10.98 10.16
CA TYR A 245 17.30 12.29 10.63
C TYR A 245 16.23 13.40 10.56
N TYR A 246 15.33 13.34 9.58
CA TYR A 246 14.42 14.45 9.27
C TYR A 246 12.94 14.10 9.39
N SER A 247 12.58 12.99 10.06
CA SER A 247 11.18 12.57 10.21
C SER A 247 10.26 13.57 10.93
N MET A 248 10.83 14.53 11.63
CA MET A 248 10.07 15.61 12.29
C MET A 248 9.54 16.64 11.30
N TYR A 249 10.19 16.80 10.15
CA TYR A 249 9.92 17.85 9.16
C TYR A 249 9.08 17.34 7.97
N PHE A 250 8.99 16.05 7.77
CA PHE A 250 8.20 15.50 6.67
C PHE A 250 7.58 14.17 7.03
N LYS A 251 6.50 13.83 6.31
CA LYS A 251 5.89 12.51 6.32
C LYS A 251 5.85 11.96 4.91
N GLY A 252 6.05 10.67 4.79
CA GLY A 252 5.97 9.96 3.53
C GLY A 252 5.72 8.49 3.76
N GLY A 253 5.29 7.81 2.71
CA GLY A 253 4.99 6.37 2.79
C GLY A 253 4.78 5.74 1.43
N MET A 254 4.41 4.49 1.44
CA MET A 254 4.07 3.71 0.24
C MET A 254 2.64 3.18 0.27
N GLY A 255 2.19 2.71 -0.87
CA GLY A 255 0.94 1.98 -0.99
C GLY A 255 -0.31 2.86 -0.92
N ALA A 256 -1.45 2.21 -0.75
CA ALA A 256 -2.74 2.89 -0.71
C ALA A 256 -2.96 3.71 0.57
N GLU A 257 -2.18 3.48 1.62
CA GLU A 257 -2.26 4.23 2.86
C GLU A 257 -1.78 5.68 2.67
N ALA A 258 -0.59 5.87 2.11
CA ALA A 258 -0.06 7.19 1.79
C ALA A 258 -0.98 7.96 0.82
N VAL A 259 -1.53 7.26 -0.18
CA VAL A 259 -2.48 7.84 -1.12
C VAL A 259 -3.80 8.24 -0.42
N ARG A 260 -4.29 7.45 0.54
CA ARG A 260 -5.47 7.79 1.35
C ARG A 260 -5.23 9.06 2.16
N ASP A 261 -4.06 9.19 2.77
CA ASP A 261 -3.72 10.33 3.61
C ASP A 261 -3.62 11.61 2.77
N LEU A 262 -3.01 11.54 1.58
CA LEU A 262 -3.03 12.65 0.61
C LEU A 262 -4.44 13.03 0.18
N LEU A 263 -5.33 12.06 -0.08
CA LEU A 263 -6.72 12.33 -0.45
C LEU A 263 -7.51 12.93 0.71
N ALA A 264 -7.24 12.52 1.94
CA ALA A 264 -7.89 13.05 3.15
C ALA A 264 -7.49 14.51 3.43
N ALA A 265 -6.28 14.90 3.04
CA ALA A 265 -5.79 16.26 3.20
C ALA A 265 -6.38 17.27 2.20
N ILE A 266 -7.08 16.80 1.14
CA ILE A 266 -7.66 17.70 0.12
C ILE A 266 -8.92 18.36 0.65
N ASP A 267 -8.92 19.71 0.71
CA ASP A 267 -10.12 20.53 0.92
C ASP A 267 -10.87 20.71 -0.42
N LEU A 268 -11.85 19.87 -0.65
CA LEU A 268 -12.65 19.88 -1.90
C LEU A 268 -13.34 21.21 -2.20
N PRO A 269 -13.99 21.94 -1.23
CA PRO A 269 -14.55 23.26 -1.45
C PRO A 269 -13.52 24.26 -1.97
N SER A 270 -12.38 24.39 -1.30
CA SER A 270 -11.31 25.31 -1.67
C SER A 270 -10.73 25.01 -3.05
N GLU A 271 -10.45 23.75 -3.35
CA GLU A 271 -9.96 23.33 -4.67
C GLU A 271 -10.99 23.60 -5.79
N ALA A 272 -12.28 23.37 -5.51
CA ALA A 272 -13.33 23.67 -6.48
C ALA A 272 -13.44 25.17 -6.77
N GLU A 273 -13.22 26.03 -5.79
CA GLU A 273 -13.18 27.50 -5.98
C GLU A 273 -11.96 27.95 -6.77
N LYS A 274 -10.78 27.43 -6.46
CA LYS A 274 -9.54 27.68 -7.22
C LYS A 274 -9.69 27.31 -8.70
N LEU A 275 -10.24 26.13 -8.97
CA LEU A 275 -10.49 25.63 -10.33
C LEU A 275 -11.54 26.47 -11.06
N LYS A 276 -12.58 26.97 -10.39
CA LYS A 276 -13.56 27.89 -10.99
C LYS A 276 -12.94 29.24 -11.31
N ALA A 277 -12.09 29.76 -10.42
CA ALA A 277 -11.40 31.03 -10.63
C ALA A 277 -10.36 30.97 -11.77
N SER A 278 -9.67 29.84 -11.92
CA SER A 278 -8.68 29.62 -12.98
C SER A 278 -9.29 29.21 -14.32
N SER A 279 -10.58 28.83 -14.35
CA SER A 279 -11.25 28.42 -15.57
C SER A 279 -11.61 29.67 -16.39
N PRO A 280 -11.04 29.87 -17.59
CA PRO A 280 -11.46 30.96 -18.47
C PRO A 280 -12.94 30.80 -18.76
N THR A 281 -13.73 31.87 -18.54
CA THR A 281 -15.17 31.93 -18.85
C THR A 281 -15.39 31.46 -20.27
N ARG A 282 -15.81 30.22 -20.42
CA ARG A 282 -16.15 29.63 -21.71
C ARG A 282 -17.44 30.28 -22.17
N THR A 283 -17.32 31.34 -22.95
CA THR A 283 -18.49 31.90 -23.68
C THR A 283 -19.22 30.76 -24.38
N PRO A 284 -20.52 30.60 -24.14
CA PRO A 284 -21.27 29.54 -24.81
C PRO A 284 -21.16 29.74 -26.32
N ARG A 285 -20.47 28.80 -27.03
CA ARG A 285 -20.52 28.74 -28.49
C ARG A 285 -21.97 28.67 -28.86
N SER A 286 -22.46 29.76 -29.50
CA SER A 286 -23.75 29.77 -30.13
C SER A 286 -23.85 28.55 -31.04
N ARG A 287 -24.82 27.69 -30.81
CA ARG A 287 -25.18 26.61 -31.71
C ARG A 287 -25.55 27.26 -33.02
N SER A 288 -24.64 27.28 -33.98
CA SER A 288 -24.98 27.60 -35.35
C SER A 288 -26.08 26.65 -35.78
N ALA A 289 -27.22 27.25 -36.09
CA ALA A 289 -28.38 26.55 -36.58
C ALA A 289 -27.96 25.67 -37.80
N ARG A 290 -28.14 24.37 -37.67
CA ARG A 290 -28.04 23.47 -38.82
C ARG A 290 -29.13 23.89 -39.80
N ARG A 291 -28.73 24.41 -40.96
CA ARG A 291 -29.61 24.59 -42.12
C ARG A 291 -30.23 23.23 -42.44
N PRO A 292 -31.55 23.14 -42.65
CA PRO A 292 -32.15 21.93 -43.19
C PRO A 292 -31.73 21.79 -44.68
N SER A 293 -31.07 20.68 -45.00
CA SER A 293 -30.82 20.34 -46.39
C SER A 293 -32.14 19.88 -47.05
N SER A 294 -32.70 20.74 -47.89
CA SER A 294 -33.72 20.39 -48.82
C SER A 294 -33.13 19.54 -49.95
N ALA A 295 -33.35 18.26 -49.93
CA ALA A 295 -33.17 17.37 -51.06
C ALA A 295 -34.47 16.62 -51.30
N SER A 296 -35.40 17.30 -52.01
CA SER A 296 -36.48 16.67 -52.73
C SER A 296 -35.91 15.97 -53.96
N ARG A 297 -35.88 14.66 -53.98
CA ARG A 297 -35.76 13.86 -55.18
C ARG A 297 -37.15 13.34 -55.58
N SER A 298 -37.70 13.95 -56.63
CA SER A 298 -38.82 13.45 -57.40
C SER A 298 -38.45 12.11 -58.02
N LEU A 299 -39.20 11.07 -57.75
CA LEU A 299 -39.25 9.84 -58.49
C LEU A 299 -40.46 9.96 -59.44
N THR A 300 -40.20 10.00 -60.70
CA THR A 300 -41.19 9.74 -61.80
C THR A 300 -41.12 8.28 -62.18
N PRO A 301 -42.27 7.60 -62.44
CA PRO A 301 -42.28 6.22 -62.88
C PRO A 301 -42.30 6.16 -64.42
N SER A 302 -41.64 5.18 -65.02
CA SER A 302 -41.89 4.58 -66.29
C SER A 302 -41.56 3.09 -66.23
#